data_bfdb5fd6c514a57b5bedf8d2ec3a100e
#
_entry.id   bfdb5fd6c514a57b5bedf8d2ec3a100e
#
_cell.length_a   1.000
_cell.length_b   1.000
_cell.length_c   1.000
_cell.angle_alpha   90.00
_cell.angle_beta   90.00
_cell.angle_gamma   90.00
#
_symmetry.space_group_name_H-M   'P 1'
#
loop_
_entity.id
_entity.type
_entity.pdbx_description
1 polymer ?
#
loop_
_entity_poly.entity_id
_entity_poly.type
_entity_poly.pdbx_seq_one_letter_code
_entity_poly.pdbx_strand_id
1 'polypeptide(L)'
;MKQILCGNLFFCRNFAPEFLHSNTINQMKQRLLLFCLYIACTFIGASAQPRQMQRVDDPTGYKDTYKDYFTIGVALNFRNIASPEQMAIVKKNFNSVTAENAMKPGEIHPKEDVWNWAGADSIANWCRQNGVKMRGHCLAWHSQFANWMFTDKKGKPVSKDVFYERLRDHIHTVVNRYKDIVYAWDVLNEAIADGDGRRAPWMKEAPSPYRKTKMLDLCGEEFIVKVFQFAREADANVKLFYNDYNAAQPAKRDRIYNMVKKMKEMGAPIDGIGMQGHYNIYGPSMEDFEAAIKKYSEIVGEIHITELDLRTNEEMGGQLQFSFGKSYDVPEYIKTLHQAQYENLFRVLRRHKDVVTNVTFWNLSDADSWIGANNYPLPIDKNLKYKKVYYALKNFNPALDNAVVKEDFRPSPLNQPGQQYPMVNSQGYARFRVVAPDAKSVIVSLGLGGSGGTVLHKDKDGVWTGTTEGPMDPGFHYYHLTIDGGVVNDPGAKNYYGSVRWESGIEIPCADQDFFAYKNVPHGQVVEVNFPSKNTPADNPHWVGEGGP
;
A
#
# COMPACT_ATOMS: atom_id res chain seq x y z
N MET A 1 -23.08 -17.51 33.93
CA MET A 1 -22.29 -18.58 34.52
C MET A 1 -22.97 -19.38 35.66
N LYS A 2 -24.00 -18.87 36.32
CA LYS A 2 -24.76 -19.61 37.37
C LYS A 2 -25.93 -20.47 36.86
N GLN A 3 -26.36 -20.31 35.62
CA GLN A 3 -27.51 -21.05 35.05
C GLN A 3 -27.13 -22.35 34.28
N ILE A 4 -25.86 -22.56 33.97
CA ILE A 4 -25.40 -23.75 33.21
C ILE A 4 -25.01 -24.90 34.16
N LEU A 5 -24.77 -24.62 35.44
CA LEU A 5 -24.40 -25.63 36.44
C LEU A 5 -25.60 -26.35 37.06
N CYS A 6 -26.83 -25.83 36.92
CA CYS A 6 -28.04 -26.52 37.43
C CYS A 6 -28.62 -27.58 36.49
N GLY A 7 -28.32 -27.54 35.19
CA GLY A 7 -28.86 -28.49 34.20
C GLY A 7 -28.26 -29.91 34.28
N ASN A 8 -27.01 -30.00 34.69
CA ASN A 8 -26.28 -31.30 34.68
C ASN A 8 -26.41 -32.14 35.97
N LEU A 9 -27.00 -31.55 37.02
CA LEU A 9 -27.27 -32.32 38.26
C LEU A 9 -28.61 -33.05 38.23
N PHE A 10 -29.48 -32.77 37.27
CA PHE A 10 -30.77 -33.44 37.14
C PHE A 10 -30.68 -34.78 36.41
N PHE A 11 -29.63 -35.06 35.65
CA PHE A 11 -29.45 -36.30 34.90
C PHE A 11 -28.90 -37.45 35.77
N CYS A 12 -28.30 -37.16 36.92
CA CYS A 12 -27.76 -38.17 37.83
C CYS A 12 -28.77 -38.67 38.89
N ARG A 13 -29.98 -38.12 38.95
CA ARG A 13 -30.96 -38.49 40.00
C ARG A 13 -31.94 -39.60 39.59
N ASN A 14 -32.02 -39.98 38.31
CA ASN A 14 -33.00 -40.93 37.80
C ASN A 14 -32.43 -42.33 37.44
N PHE A 15 -31.17 -42.60 37.82
CA PHE A 15 -30.59 -43.95 37.62
C PHE A 15 -30.06 -44.53 38.94
N ALA A 16 -30.94 -44.89 39.84
CA ALA A 16 -30.78 -45.97 40.81
C ALA A 16 -32.00 -46.02 41.74
N PRO A 17 -32.71 -47.12 41.86
CA PRO A 17 -32.41 -47.95 43.02
C PRO A 17 -32.70 -49.44 42.79
N GLU A 18 -31.88 -50.21 42.20
CA GLU A 18 -32.09 -51.69 42.28
C GLU A 18 -30.85 -52.58 42.32
N PHE A 19 -29.64 -52.02 42.46
CA PHE A 19 -28.44 -52.91 42.65
C PHE A 19 -27.56 -52.43 43.81
N LEU A 20 -27.98 -52.74 45.02
CA LEU A 20 -27.18 -52.56 46.23
C LEU A 20 -27.13 -53.78 47.14
N HIS A 21 -26.26 -54.75 46.82
CA HIS A 21 -25.64 -55.61 47.83
C HIS A 21 -24.33 -56.17 47.29
N SER A 22 -23.21 -55.69 47.75
CA SER A 22 -21.97 -56.42 48.04
C SER A 22 -20.75 -55.47 47.98
N ASN A 23 -19.60 -55.84 48.50
CA ASN A 23 -18.32 -55.17 48.64
C ASN A 23 -17.72 -54.57 47.32
N THR A 24 -18.36 -54.75 46.19
CA THR A 24 -18.01 -54.25 44.89
C THR A 24 -18.31 -52.73 44.73
N ILE A 25 -19.15 -52.19 45.60
CA ILE A 25 -19.62 -50.81 45.53
C ILE A 25 -18.50 -49.80 45.87
N ASN A 26 -17.62 -50.15 46.82
CA ASN A 26 -16.52 -49.24 47.17
C ASN A 26 -15.44 -49.17 46.07
N GLN A 27 -15.19 -50.28 45.37
CA GLN A 27 -14.28 -50.27 44.21
C GLN A 27 -14.89 -49.55 43.00
N MET A 28 -16.19 -49.67 42.76
CA MET A 28 -16.87 -48.91 41.71
C MET A 28 -16.95 -47.42 42.01
N LYS A 29 -17.20 -47.05 43.28
CA LYS A 29 -17.16 -45.64 43.69
C LYS A 29 -15.77 -45.01 43.55
N GLN A 30 -14.71 -45.75 43.91
CA GLN A 30 -13.34 -45.28 43.70
C GLN A 30 -12.97 -45.18 42.22
N ARG A 31 -13.38 -46.15 41.39
CA ARG A 31 -13.16 -46.09 39.94
C ARG A 31 -13.97 -44.98 39.27
N LEU A 32 -15.20 -44.73 39.72
CA LEU A 32 -16.02 -43.63 39.22
C LEU A 32 -15.46 -42.28 39.64
N LEU A 33 -14.95 -42.15 40.88
CA LEU A 33 -14.29 -40.94 41.36
C LEU A 33 -12.98 -40.67 40.60
N LEU A 34 -12.19 -41.71 40.32
CA LEU A 34 -10.98 -41.59 39.50
C LEU A 34 -11.30 -41.26 38.04
N PHE A 35 -12.38 -41.82 37.47
CA PHE A 35 -12.85 -41.49 36.13
C PHE A 35 -13.40 -40.09 36.01
N CYS A 36 -14.16 -39.60 37.02
CA CYS A 36 -14.60 -38.21 37.10
C CYS A 36 -13.44 -37.25 37.33
N LEU A 37 -12.44 -37.61 38.11
CA LEU A 37 -11.21 -36.82 38.28
C LEU A 37 -10.38 -36.82 36.99
N TYR A 38 -10.30 -37.92 36.27
CA TYR A 38 -9.61 -37.97 34.96
C TYR A 38 -10.32 -37.10 33.90
N ILE A 39 -11.67 -37.17 33.84
CA ILE A 39 -12.46 -36.28 32.97
C ILE A 39 -12.33 -34.83 33.42
N ALA A 40 -12.36 -34.51 34.71
CA ALA A 40 -12.14 -33.16 35.21
C ALA A 40 -10.73 -32.63 34.88
N CYS A 41 -9.70 -33.50 34.99
CA CYS A 41 -8.32 -33.12 34.60
C CYS A 41 -8.15 -32.98 33.08
N THR A 42 -8.88 -33.77 32.26
CA THR A 42 -8.85 -33.58 30.78
C THR A 42 -9.62 -32.35 30.32
N PHE A 43 -10.67 -31.93 31.04
CA PHE A 43 -11.37 -30.67 30.74
C PHE A 43 -10.68 -29.42 31.31
N ILE A 44 -9.84 -29.54 32.34
CA ILE A 44 -9.03 -28.43 32.85
C ILE A 44 -7.78 -28.18 31.95
N GLY A 45 -7.35 -29.21 31.18
CA GLY A 45 -6.23 -29.10 30.22
C GLY A 45 -6.60 -28.56 28.84
N ALA A 46 -7.89 -28.41 28.51
CA ALA A 46 -8.34 -28.09 27.15
C ALA A 46 -8.98 -26.70 26.98
N SER A 47 -8.94 -25.82 27.98
CA SER A 47 -9.03 -24.39 27.73
C SER A 47 -7.64 -23.83 27.48
N ALA A 48 -6.99 -24.29 26.40
CA ALA A 48 -5.98 -23.49 25.76
C ALA A 48 -6.69 -22.20 25.29
N GLN A 49 -6.76 -21.19 26.15
CA GLN A 49 -6.83 -19.83 25.63
C GLN A 49 -5.78 -19.78 24.52
N PRO A 50 -6.12 -19.26 23.33
CA PRO A 50 -5.08 -18.99 22.36
C PRO A 50 -4.04 -18.20 23.15
N ARG A 51 -2.83 -18.75 23.29
CA ARG A 51 -1.70 -17.97 23.76
C ARG A 51 -1.75 -16.73 22.87
N GLN A 52 -2.17 -15.60 23.41
CA GLN A 52 -1.71 -14.34 22.90
C GLN A 52 -0.20 -14.52 22.92
N MET A 53 0.38 -14.83 21.77
CA MET A 53 1.79 -14.60 21.60
C MET A 53 1.95 -13.14 22.01
N GLN A 54 2.56 -12.91 23.17
CA GLN A 54 3.08 -11.59 23.47
C GLN A 54 3.91 -11.27 22.24
N ARG A 55 3.37 -10.39 21.39
CA ARG A 55 4.17 -9.77 20.34
C ARG A 55 5.34 -9.19 21.12
N VAL A 56 6.51 -9.79 20.96
CA VAL A 56 7.75 -9.12 21.34
C VAL A 56 7.62 -7.79 20.64
N ASP A 57 7.56 -6.68 21.40
CA ASP A 57 7.47 -5.35 20.84
C ASP A 57 8.71 -5.18 19.98
N ASP A 58 8.53 -5.37 18.67
CA ASP A 58 9.61 -5.17 17.73
C ASP A 58 9.99 -3.68 17.75
N PRO A 59 11.17 -3.32 18.29
CA PRO A 59 11.56 -1.93 18.43
C PRO A 59 11.85 -1.27 17.10
N THR A 60 12.03 -2.05 16.02
CA THR A 60 12.40 -1.54 14.69
C THR A 60 11.20 -0.96 13.94
N GLY A 61 11.47 0.02 13.09
CA GLY A 61 10.48 0.66 12.23
C GLY A 61 10.94 0.70 10.77
N TYR A 62 10.22 1.44 9.95
CA TYR A 62 10.57 1.59 8.53
C TYR A 62 11.99 2.11 8.30
N LYS A 63 12.45 3.12 9.07
CA LYS A 63 13.80 3.67 8.94
C LYS A 63 14.92 2.63 9.11
N ASP A 64 14.66 1.60 9.95
CA ASP A 64 15.61 0.52 10.19
C ASP A 64 15.56 -0.50 9.04
N THR A 65 14.35 -0.81 8.56
CA THR A 65 14.11 -1.73 7.44
C THR A 65 14.70 -1.21 6.13
N TYR A 66 14.55 0.10 5.87
CA TYR A 66 14.95 0.71 4.60
C TYR A 66 16.31 1.42 4.63
N LYS A 67 17.10 1.30 5.71
CA LYS A 67 18.39 2.00 5.90
C LYS A 67 19.38 1.82 4.75
N ASP A 68 19.34 0.66 4.07
CA ASP A 68 20.25 0.31 2.98
C ASP A 68 19.65 0.61 1.58
N TYR A 69 18.46 1.24 1.55
CA TYR A 69 17.75 1.58 0.34
C TYR A 69 17.59 3.10 0.18
N PHE A 70 16.81 3.73 1.04
CA PHE A 70 16.48 5.14 0.98
C PHE A 70 16.02 5.68 2.34
N THR A 71 16.03 6.99 2.48
CA THR A 71 15.45 7.67 3.63
C THR A 71 13.93 7.52 3.60
N ILE A 72 13.33 7.21 4.76
CA ILE A 72 11.88 7.16 4.93
C ILE A 72 11.41 8.40 5.67
N GLY A 73 10.54 9.17 5.02
CA GLY A 73 9.99 10.42 5.53
C GLY A 73 8.50 10.38 5.81
N VAL A 74 8.04 11.40 6.51
CA VAL A 74 6.62 11.65 6.79
C VAL A 74 6.33 13.15 6.79
N ALA A 75 5.22 13.56 6.16
CA ALA A 75 4.73 14.93 6.26
C ALA A 75 3.96 15.12 7.56
N LEU A 76 4.25 16.22 8.27
CA LEU A 76 3.66 16.55 9.56
C LEU A 76 3.13 17.98 9.57
N ASN A 77 2.09 18.20 10.35
CA ASN A 77 1.63 19.52 10.75
C ASN A 77 1.96 19.78 12.24
N PHE A 78 1.73 21.01 12.71
CA PHE A 78 2.06 21.38 14.07
C PHE A 78 1.23 20.63 15.13
N ARG A 79 0.05 20.09 14.78
CA ARG A 79 -0.80 19.30 15.69
C ARG A 79 -0.17 17.94 15.99
N ASN A 80 0.51 17.34 15.02
CA ASN A 80 1.24 16.08 15.25
C ASN A 80 2.33 16.29 16.32
N ILE A 81 3.07 17.40 16.23
CA ILE A 81 4.15 17.74 17.19
C ILE A 81 3.61 17.84 18.64
N ALA A 82 2.38 18.29 18.82
CA ALA A 82 1.73 18.41 20.13
C ALA A 82 1.27 17.05 20.72
N SER A 83 1.30 15.96 19.94
CA SER A 83 0.88 14.62 20.36
C SER A 83 2.08 13.71 20.66
N PRO A 84 2.38 13.40 21.95
CA PRO A 84 3.47 12.49 22.28
C PRO A 84 3.33 11.10 21.67
N GLU A 85 2.09 10.59 21.55
CA GLU A 85 1.79 9.29 20.95
C GLU A 85 2.16 9.27 19.46
N GLN A 86 1.74 10.30 18.70
CA GLN A 86 2.08 10.42 17.28
C GLN A 86 3.59 10.57 17.09
N MET A 87 4.24 11.39 17.92
CA MET A 87 5.68 11.61 17.82
C MET A 87 6.51 10.38 18.21
N ALA A 88 6.00 9.51 19.08
CA ALA A 88 6.61 8.21 19.34
C ALA A 88 6.58 7.31 18.08
N ILE A 89 5.48 7.31 17.34
CA ILE A 89 5.37 6.60 16.05
C ILE A 89 6.33 7.19 15.02
N VAL A 90 6.41 8.51 14.93
CA VAL A 90 7.35 9.20 14.02
C VAL A 90 8.79 8.79 14.34
N LYS A 91 9.19 8.90 15.59
CA LYS A 91 10.55 8.56 16.05
C LYS A 91 10.92 7.10 15.78
N LYS A 92 9.95 6.17 15.87
CA LYS A 92 10.15 4.75 15.58
C LYS A 92 10.37 4.50 14.08
N ASN A 93 9.60 5.16 13.21
CA ASN A 93 9.48 4.75 11.81
C ASN A 93 10.23 5.62 10.81
N PHE A 94 10.49 6.90 11.14
CA PHE A 94 10.94 7.88 10.14
C PHE A 94 12.25 8.54 10.54
N ASN A 95 13.07 8.85 9.55
CA ASN A 95 14.33 9.58 9.70
C ASN A 95 14.35 10.89 8.89
N SER A 96 13.23 11.23 8.24
CA SER A 96 13.01 12.50 7.56
C SER A 96 11.60 13.02 7.82
N VAL A 97 11.44 14.34 7.90
CA VAL A 97 10.17 15.04 8.09
C VAL A 97 10.00 16.13 7.04
N THR A 98 8.78 16.27 6.51
CA THR A 98 8.38 17.41 5.67
C THR A 98 7.31 18.20 6.42
N ALA A 99 7.39 19.52 6.44
CA ALA A 99 6.32 20.37 6.96
C ALA A 99 5.19 20.42 5.92
N GLU A 100 4.02 19.82 6.22
CA GLU A 100 2.90 19.70 5.28
C GLU A 100 2.47 21.04 4.67
N ASN A 101 2.30 22.06 5.51
CA ASN A 101 1.84 23.39 5.08
C ASN A 101 2.73 24.54 5.59
N ALA A 102 3.34 24.38 6.77
CA ALA A 102 3.94 25.50 7.51
C ALA A 102 5.09 26.23 6.79
N MET A 103 5.74 25.58 5.81
CA MET A 103 6.81 26.17 5.00
C MET A 103 6.35 26.67 3.62
N LYS A 104 5.06 26.50 3.26
CA LYS A 104 4.53 27.00 1.99
C LYS A 104 4.59 28.53 1.94
N PRO A 105 4.87 29.16 0.79
CA PRO A 105 5.14 30.59 0.72
C PRO A 105 4.05 31.48 1.31
N GLY A 106 2.77 31.16 1.05
CA GLY A 106 1.64 31.93 1.57
C GLY A 106 1.43 31.79 3.08
N GLU A 107 1.88 30.66 3.66
CA GLU A 107 1.78 30.41 5.10
C GLU A 107 2.93 31.05 5.87
N ILE A 108 4.16 30.88 5.38
CA ILE A 108 5.36 31.35 6.07
C ILE A 108 5.63 32.86 5.85
N HIS A 109 5.23 33.42 4.68
CA HIS A 109 5.44 34.82 4.29
C HIS A 109 4.16 35.42 3.70
N PRO A 110 3.09 35.57 4.49
CA PRO A 110 1.75 35.94 4.02
C PRO A 110 1.65 37.40 3.55
N LYS A 111 2.53 38.30 4.05
CA LYS A 111 2.60 39.72 3.68
C LYS A 111 4.06 40.16 3.57
N GLU A 112 4.34 41.24 2.86
CA GLU A 112 5.69 41.76 2.57
C GLU A 112 6.60 41.87 3.80
N ASP A 113 6.06 42.34 4.93
CA ASP A 113 6.83 42.54 6.17
C ASP A 113 6.45 41.54 7.29
N VAL A 114 5.75 40.45 6.96
CA VAL A 114 5.21 39.51 7.96
C VAL A 114 5.69 38.09 7.70
N TRP A 115 6.43 37.56 8.66
CA TRP A 115 6.91 36.20 8.67
C TRP A 115 6.22 35.39 9.78
N ASN A 116 5.64 34.25 9.40
CA ASN A 116 4.97 33.33 10.31
C ASN A 116 5.81 32.06 10.55
N TRP A 117 6.77 32.16 11.47
CA TRP A 117 7.73 31.10 11.71
C TRP A 117 7.23 29.99 12.65
N ALA A 118 6.24 30.27 13.49
CA ALA A 118 5.89 29.44 14.64
C ALA A 118 5.64 27.95 14.27
N GLY A 119 4.86 27.70 13.22
CA GLY A 119 4.55 26.34 12.80
C GLY A 119 5.78 25.60 12.25
N ALA A 120 6.53 26.26 11.37
CA ALA A 120 7.74 25.69 10.77
C ALA A 120 8.85 25.47 11.80
N ASP A 121 9.08 26.46 12.68
CA ASP A 121 10.05 26.36 13.77
C ASP A 121 9.72 25.23 14.77
N SER A 122 8.44 25.03 15.10
CA SER A 122 8.01 23.94 15.97
C SER A 122 8.43 22.58 15.43
N ILE A 123 8.20 22.34 14.15
CA ILE A 123 8.58 21.09 13.48
C ILE A 123 10.11 20.99 13.38
N ALA A 124 10.79 22.05 12.95
CA ALA A 124 12.25 22.05 12.81
C ALA A 124 12.96 21.84 14.15
N ASN A 125 12.49 22.45 15.22
CA ASN A 125 13.07 22.28 16.56
C ASN A 125 12.88 20.85 17.09
N TRP A 126 11.71 20.25 16.86
CA TRP A 126 11.54 18.84 17.18
C TRP A 126 12.51 17.95 16.42
N CYS A 127 12.69 18.20 15.13
CA CYS A 127 13.63 17.46 14.30
C CYS A 127 15.07 17.60 14.80
N ARG A 128 15.53 18.81 15.14
CA ARG A 128 16.86 19.07 15.73
C ARG A 128 17.07 18.29 17.02
N GLN A 129 16.08 18.33 17.93
CA GLN A 129 16.14 17.66 19.23
C GLN A 129 16.17 16.13 19.11
N ASN A 130 15.63 15.56 18.05
CA ASN A 130 15.53 14.10 17.85
C ASN A 130 16.48 13.55 16.77
N GLY A 131 17.37 14.38 16.20
CA GLY A 131 18.32 13.95 15.17
C GLY A 131 17.67 13.52 13.85
N VAL A 132 16.48 14.05 13.54
CA VAL A 132 15.73 13.78 12.32
C VAL A 132 15.98 14.91 11.33
N LYS A 133 16.24 14.59 10.06
CA LYS A 133 16.44 15.57 8.98
C LYS A 133 15.11 16.07 8.42
N MET A 134 15.14 17.20 7.70
CA MET A 134 13.96 17.75 7.06
C MET A 134 14.10 17.85 5.54
N ARG A 135 12.99 17.61 4.83
CA ARG A 135 12.75 18.12 3.48
C ARG A 135 11.95 19.40 3.56
N GLY A 136 12.41 20.44 2.89
CA GLY A 136 11.70 21.71 2.80
C GLY A 136 10.64 21.68 1.68
N HIS A 137 9.41 22.07 1.98
CA HIS A 137 8.30 22.11 1.03
C HIS A 137 7.44 23.35 1.26
N CYS A 138 7.42 24.28 0.35
CA CYS A 138 8.19 24.48 -0.87
C CYS A 138 8.59 25.96 -1.00
N LEU A 139 9.56 26.31 -1.87
CA LEU A 139 10.01 27.70 -2.01
C LEU A 139 9.16 28.51 -2.98
N ALA A 140 8.64 27.89 -4.04
CA ALA A 140 7.73 28.53 -5.00
C ALA A 140 6.66 27.55 -5.49
N TRP A 141 5.40 27.98 -5.51
CA TRP A 141 4.27 27.21 -5.98
C TRP A 141 3.17 28.14 -6.50
N HIS A 142 2.43 27.76 -7.53
CA HIS A 142 1.34 28.56 -8.09
C HIS A 142 0.13 28.69 -7.15
N SER A 143 -0.05 27.72 -6.26
CA SER A 143 -1.04 27.73 -5.19
C SER A 143 -0.39 28.17 -3.86
N GLN A 144 -1.15 28.64 -2.91
CA GLN A 144 -0.67 29.09 -1.59
C GLN A 144 0.57 30.02 -1.68
N PHE A 145 0.60 30.90 -2.70
CA PHE A 145 1.63 31.91 -2.91
C PHE A 145 1.04 33.31 -2.63
N ALA A 146 1.71 34.10 -1.82
CA ALA A 146 1.16 35.35 -1.33
C ALA A 146 1.01 36.41 -2.45
N ASN A 147 -0.16 37.04 -2.52
CA ASN A 147 -0.51 37.97 -3.61
C ASN A 147 0.36 39.23 -3.61
N TRP A 148 0.87 39.67 -2.44
CA TRP A 148 1.73 40.83 -2.32
C TRP A 148 3.02 40.73 -3.17
N MET A 149 3.46 39.53 -3.47
CA MET A 149 4.62 39.30 -4.35
C MET A 149 4.41 39.90 -5.75
N PHE A 150 3.17 39.97 -6.23
CA PHE A 150 2.78 40.38 -7.57
C PHE A 150 2.22 41.80 -7.66
N THR A 151 1.94 42.47 -6.52
CA THR A 151 1.28 43.76 -6.50
C THR A 151 2.00 44.75 -5.60
N ASP A 152 1.93 46.04 -5.95
CA ASP A 152 2.36 47.12 -5.08
C ASP A 152 1.32 47.39 -3.96
N LYS A 153 1.62 48.33 -3.06
CA LYS A 153 0.73 48.75 -1.95
C LYS A 153 -0.61 49.33 -2.41
N LYS A 154 -0.74 49.69 -3.72
CA LYS A 154 -1.99 50.17 -4.34
C LYS A 154 -2.72 49.06 -5.10
N GLY A 155 -2.24 47.82 -5.05
CA GLY A 155 -2.82 46.67 -5.75
C GLY A 155 -2.49 46.63 -7.27
N LYS A 156 -1.59 47.47 -7.77
CA LYS A 156 -1.16 47.42 -9.16
C LYS A 156 -0.08 46.34 -9.37
N PRO A 157 -0.03 45.69 -10.54
CA PRO A 157 1.03 44.73 -10.85
C PRO A 157 2.41 45.36 -10.72
N VAL A 158 3.35 44.64 -10.14
CA VAL A 158 4.77 45.04 -10.08
C VAL A 158 5.51 44.66 -11.36
N SER A 159 6.70 45.26 -11.57
CA SER A 159 7.59 44.83 -12.64
C SER A 159 8.21 43.45 -12.36
N LYS A 160 8.73 42.82 -13.39
CA LYS A 160 9.48 41.55 -13.30
C LYS A 160 10.67 41.67 -12.33
N ASP A 161 11.40 42.76 -12.35
CA ASP A 161 12.56 42.97 -11.49
C ASP A 161 12.17 43.05 -10.02
N VAL A 162 11.12 43.80 -9.68
CA VAL A 162 10.60 43.89 -8.31
C VAL A 162 10.10 42.52 -7.84
N PHE A 163 9.44 41.74 -8.70
CA PHE A 163 9.03 40.38 -8.36
C PHE A 163 10.25 39.49 -8.06
N TYR A 164 11.31 39.55 -8.90
CA TYR A 164 12.51 38.74 -8.67
C TYR A 164 13.26 39.15 -7.40
N GLU A 165 13.33 40.46 -7.08
CA GLU A 165 13.91 40.92 -5.83
C GLU A 165 13.18 40.34 -4.61
N ARG A 166 11.84 40.43 -4.58
CA ARG A 166 11.00 39.88 -3.53
C ARG A 166 11.10 38.34 -3.41
N LEU A 167 11.10 37.64 -4.53
CA LEU A 167 11.23 36.20 -4.59
C LEU A 167 12.61 35.73 -4.10
N ARG A 168 13.67 36.44 -4.50
CA ARG A 168 15.03 36.15 -4.04
C ARG A 168 15.16 36.36 -2.55
N ASP A 169 14.64 37.45 -2.00
CA ASP A 169 14.65 37.74 -0.56
C ASP A 169 13.88 36.67 0.22
N HIS A 170 12.69 36.30 -0.25
CA HIS A 170 11.90 35.21 0.32
C HIS A 170 12.70 33.88 0.38
N ILE A 171 13.25 33.44 -0.74
CA ILE A 171 13.99 32.18 -0.84
C ILE A 171 15.23 32.23 0.07
N HIS A 172 16.01 33.31 0.02
CA HIS A 172 17.21 33.48 0.85
C HIS A 172 16.88 33.42 2.34
N THR A 173 15.84 34.09 2.76
CA THR A 173 15.42 34.14 4.17
C THR A 173 14.99 32.78 4.67
N VAL A 174 14.15 32.07 3.90
CA VAL A 174 13.66 30.74 4.29
C VAL A 174 14.78 29.70 4.28
N VAL A 175 15.56 29.63 3.21
CA VAL A 175 16.63 28.64 3.08
C VAL A 175 17.69 28.84 4.17
N ASN A 176 18.15 30.08 4.41
CA ASN A 176 19.15 30.36 5.44
C ASN A 176 18.66 30.03 6.86
N ARG A 177 17.35 30.24 7.16
CA ARG A 177 16.79 29.92 8.48
C ARG A 177 16.86 28.45 8.83
N TYR A 178 16.70 27.56 7.85
CA TYR A 178 16.64 26.11 8.05
C TYR A 178 17.83 25.34 7.49
N LYS A 179 18.90 26.05 7.13
CA LYS A 179 20.11 25.48 6.50
C LYS A 179 20.78 24.37 7.29
N ASP A 180 20.65 24.38 8.61
CA ASP A 180 21.25 23.40 9.51
C ASP A 180 20.49 22.05 9.53
N ILE A 181 19.21 22.05 9.13
CA ILE A 181 18.33 20.89 9.29
C ILE A 181 17.75 20.37 7.97
N VAL A 182 17.53 21.25 6.97
CA VAL A 182 16.96 20.87 5.68
C VAL A 182 18.05 20.38 4.75
N TYR A 183 17.93 19.15 4.26
CA TYR A 183 18.88 18.54 3.33
C TYR A 183 18.45 18.62 1.85
N ALA A 184 17.17 18.85 1.60
CA ALA A 184 16.60 18.96 0.25
C ALA A 184 15.40 19.91 0.24
N TRP A 185 15.26 20.74 -0.79
CA TRP A 185 14.12 21.63 -1.01
C TRP A 185 13.32 21.27 -2.25
N ASP A 186 12.00 21.25 -2.15
CA ASP A 186 11.13 21.44 -3.30
C ASP A 186 11.18 22.93 -3.67
N VAL A 187 12.05 23.25 -4.63
CA VAL A 187 12.28 24.65 -5.04
C VAL A 187 11.11 25.18 -5.82
N LEU A 188 10.63 24.41 -6.77
CA LEU A 188 9.46 24.74 -7.59
C LEU A 188 8.49 23.56 -7.61
N ASN A 189 7.24 23.82 -7.26
CA ASN A 189 6.16 22.83 -7.21
C ASN A 189 5.17 23.05 -8.35
N GLU A 190 4.86 21.98 -9.12
CA GLU A 190 3.74 21.85 -10.05
C GLU A 190 3.70 22.89 -11.19
N ALA A 191 4.82 23.12 -11.87
CA ALA A 191 4.88 24.06 -12.97
C ALA A 191 4.33 23.51 -14.30
N ILE A 192 4.20 22.16 -14.42
CA ILE A 192 3.69 21.52 -15.64
C ILE A 192 2.16 21.44 -15.61
N ALA A 193 1.55 21.81 -16.74
CA ALA A 193 0.10 21.77 -16.91
C ALA A 193 -0.44 20.33 -16.88
N ASP A 194 -1.71 20.18 -16.50
CA ASP A 194 -2.42 18.92 -16.57
C ASP A 194 -2.85 18.57 -18.02
N GLY A 195 -3.41 17.36 -18.19
CA GLY A 195 -3.82 16.84 -19.49
C GLY A 195 -2.69 16.15 -20.26
N ASP A 196 -2.99 15.70 -21.47
CA ASP A 196 -2.06 14.93 -22.32
C ASP A 196 -1.15 15.81 -23.20
N GLY A 197 -1.37 17.13 -23.19
CA GLY A 197 -0.60 18.10 -23.98
C GLY A 197 -0.84 18.00 -25.51
N ARG A 198 -1.80 17.18 -25.95
CA ARG A 198 -2.10 17.04 -27.39
C ARG A 198 -2.87 18.24 -27.91
N ARG A 199 -2.49 18.67 -29.12
CA ARG A 199 -3.22 19.70 -29.85
C ARG A 199 -4.57 19.15 -30.32
N ALA A 200 -5.67 19.74 -29.85
CA ALA A 200 -6.97 19.42 -30.39
C ALA A 200 -7.12 19.91 -31.84
N PRO A 201 -7.96 19.30 -32.70
CA PRO A 201 -8.11 19.66 -34.11
C PRO A 201 -8.41 21.13 -34.37
N TRP A 202 -9.10 21.80 -33.44
CA TRP A 202 -9.48 23.22 -33.54
C TRP A 202 -8.40 24.21 -33.01
N MET A 203 -7.32 23.71 -32.41
CA MET A 203 -6.23 24.55 -31.91
C MET A 203 -5.24 24.86 -33.02
N LYS A 204 -4.77 26.10 -33.12
CA LYS A 204 -3.71 26.52 -34.05
C LYS A 204 -2.35 25.92 -33.65
N GLU A 205 -2.06 25.94 -32.36
CA GLU A 205 -0.81 25.47 -31.79
C GLU A 205 -1.07 24.46 -30.68
N ALA A 206 -0.07 23.65 -30.33
CA ALA A 206 -0.12 22.78 -29.15
C ALA A 206 -0.23 23.65 -27.87
N PRO A 207 -0.95 23.19 -26.84
CA PRO A 207 -1.02 23.92 -25.58
C PRO A 207 0.37 24.04 -24.96
N SER A 208 0.60 25.15 -24.24
CA SER A 208 1.84 25.31 -23.46
C SER A 208 2.04 24.10 -22.53
N PRO A 209 3.26 23.57 -22.41
CA PRO A 209 3.55 22.54 -21.42
C PRO A 209 3.42 23.04 -19.99
N TYR A 210 3.51 24.36 -19.79
CA TYR A 210 3.50 24.98 -18.46
C TYR A 210 2.09 25.33 -18.00
N ARG A 211 1.88 25.19 -16.71
CA ARG A 211 0.67 25.66 -16.01
C ARG A 211 0.58 27.19 -16.12
N LYS A 212 -0.57 27.69 -16.52
CA LYS A 212 -0.83 29.13 -16.56
C LYS A 212 -0.86 29.70 -15.14
N THR A 213 0.11 30.55 -14.80
CA THR A 213 0.31 31.13 -13.47
C THR A 213 0.73 32.57 -13.55
N LYS A 214 0.52 33.35 -12.47
CA LYS A 214 1.02 34.74 -12.41
C LYS A 214 2.54 34.83 -12.61
N MET A 215 3.31 33.87 -12.15
CA MET A 215 4.75 33.80 -12.35
C MET A 215 5.10 33.66 -13.84
N LEU A 216 4.44 32.71 -14.52
CA LEU A 216 4.64 32.51 -15.95
C LEU A 216 4.20 33.72 -16.78
N ASP A 217 3.03 34.30 -16.44
CA ASP A 217 2.50 35.48 -17.16
C ASP A 217 3.41 36.72 -17.01
N LEU A 218 4.02 36.91 -15.83
CA LEU A 218 4.90 38.07 -15.55
C LEU A 218 6.33 37.85 -16.08
N CYS A 219 6.88 36.66 -15.95
CA CYS A 219 8.32 36.40 -16.13
C CYS A 219 8.66 35.50 -17.32
N GLY A 220 7.65 34.85 -17.95
CA GLY A 220 7.91 33.75 -18.88
C GLY A 220 8.55 32.55 -18.16
N GLU A 221 9.02 31.56 -18.91
CA GLU A 221 9.64 30.34 -18.35
C GLU A 221 10.97 30.58 -17.61
N GLU A 222 11.60 31.74 -17.81
CA GLU A 222 12.85 32.14 -17.14
C GLU A 222 12.73 32.09 -15.61
N PHE A 223 11.51 32.32 -15.05
CA PHE A 223 11.33 32.28 -13.61
C PHE A 223 11.73 30.90 -13.02
N ILE A 224 11.57 29.82 -13.78
CA ILE A 224 11.95 28.45 -13.35
C ILE A 224 13.46 28.37 -13.08
N VAL A 225 14.27 28.96 -13.98
CA VAL A 225 15.73 29.03 -13.78
C VAL A 225 16.07 29.88 -12.57
N LYS A 226 15.41 31.05 -12.43
CA LYS A 226 15.71 32.02 -11.37
C LYS A 226 15.41 31.48 -9.97
N VAL A 227 14.30 30.74 -9.74
CA VAL A 227 14.00 30.18 -8.41
C VAL A 227 15.08 29.20 -7.97
N PHE A 228 15.61 28.38 -8.88
CA PHE A 228 16.70 27.44 -8.58
C PHE A 228 18.03 28.15 -8.34
N GLN A 229 18.34 29.19 -9.12
CA GLN A 229 19.53 30.00 -8.91
C GLN A 229 19.50 30.69 -7.54
N PHE A 230 18.39 31.31 -7.14
CA PHE A 230 18.24 31.96 -5.84
C PHE A 230 18.36 30.94 -4.68
N ALA A 231 17.82 29.74 -4.84
CA ALA A 231 17.97 28.70 -3.82
C ALA A 231 19.45 28.24 -3.68
N ARG A 232 20.17 28.10 -4.79
CA ARG A 232 21.58 27.74 -4.79
C ARG A 232 22.49 28.86 -4.27
N GLU A 233 22.14 30.13 -4.52
CA GLU A 233 22.81 31.29 -3.92
C GLU A 233 22.69 31.28 -2.38
N ALA A 234 21.52 30.91 -1.86
CA ALA A 234 21.27 30.84 -0.41
C ALA A 234 22.00 29.66 0.26
N ASP A 235 22.07 28.50 -0.41
CA ASP A 235 22.80 27.34 0.09
C ASP A 235 23.45 26.55 -1.06
N ALA A 236 24.78 26.55 -1.06
CA ALA A 236 25.57 25.87 -2.09
C ALA A 236 25.47 24.33 -2.01
N ASN A 237 25.07 23.76 -0.87
CA ASN A 237 25.17 22.32 -0.58
C ASN A 237 23.82 21.59 -0.55
N VAL A 238 22.71 22.31 -0.30
CA VAL A 238 21.38 21.70 -0.20
C VAL A 238 20.94 21.15 -1.56
N LYS A 239 20.21 20.02 -1.54
CA LYS A 239 19.67 19.42 -2.77
C LYS A 239 18.43 20.16 -3.24
N LEU A 240 18.34 20.45 -4.53
CA LEU A 240 17.31 21.26 -5.16
C LEU A 240 16.44 20.42 -6.09
N PHE A 241 15.15 20.32 -5.79
CA PHE A 241 14.21 19.46 -6.49
C PHE A 241 13.12 20.26 -7.22
N TYR A 242 12.77 19.80 -8.41
CA TYR A 242 11.48 20.06 -9.04
C TYR A 242 10.48 19.01 -8.57
N ASN A 243 9.30 19.39 -8.11
CA ASN A 243 8.30 18.48 -7.54
C ASN A 243 6.95 18.58 -8.29
N ASP A 244 6.34 17.43 -8.65
CA ASP A 244 5.05 17.42 -9.34
C ASP A 244 4.26 16.13 -9.10
N TYR A 245 2.93 16.20 -9.21
CA TYR A 245 2.04 15.05 -9.21
C TYR A 245 1.85 14.46 -10.62
N ASN A 246 1.24 13.28 -10.70
CA ASN A 246 1.06 12.53 -11.96
C ASN A 246 2.36 12.31 -12.75
N ALA A 247 3.50 12.39 -12.09
CA ALA A 247 4.82 12.34 -12.71
C ALA A 247 5.13 10.96 -13.36
N ALA A 248 4.38 9.90 -13.01
CA ALA A 248 4.47 8.59 -13.67
C ALA A 248 3.62 8.49 -14.95
N GLN A 249 2.63 9.36 -15.16
CA GLN A 249 1.80 9.33 -16.36
C GLN A 249 2.62 9.70 -17.61
N PRO A 250 2.61 8.89 -18.67
CA PRO A 250 3.52 9.05 -19.82
C PRO A 250 3.57 10.46 -20.40
N ALA A 251 2.43 11.08 -20.65
CA ALA A 251 2.36 12.41 -21.24
C ALA A 251 2.89 13.50 -20.30
N LYS A 252 2.63 13.43 -19.00
CA LYS A 252 3.13 14.41 -18.02
C LYS A 252 4.60 14.15 -17.69
N ARG A 253 5.00 12.89 -17.57
CA ARG A 253 6.39 12.44 -17.43
C ARG A 253 7.28 13.09 -18.52
N ASP A 254 6.87 12.97 -19.78
CA ASP A 254 7.65 13.46 -20.91
C ASP A 254 7.78 14.98 -20.90
N ARG A 255 6.74 15.70 -20.48
CA ARG A 255 6.78 17.16 -20.32
C ARG A 255 7.67 17.60 -19.15
N ILE A 256 7.60 16.91 -18.01
CA ILE A 256 8.49 17.16 -16.87
C ILE A 256 9.95 16.94 -17.30
N TYR A 257 10.25 15.81 -17.94
CA TYR A 257 11.58 15.50 -18.46
C TYR A 257 12.11 16.61 -19.37
N ASN A 258 11.33 17.00 -20.39
CA ASN A 258 11.73 18.02 -21.36
C ASN A 258 11.94 19.39 -20.70
N MET A 259 11.07 19.77 -19.77
CA MET A 259 11.22 21.02 -19.02
C MET A 259 12.49 21.01 -18.18
N VAL A 260 12.72 19.99 -17.34
CA VAL A 260 13.89 19.91 -16.46
C VAL A 260 15.17 19.89 -17.30
N LYS A 261 15.23 19.13 -18.39
CA LYS A 261 16.37 19.12 -19.30
C LYS A 261 16.66 20.52 -19.84
N LYS A 262 15.66 21.19 -20.40
CA LYS A 262 15.77 22.56 -20.93
C LYS A 262 16.24 23.56 -19.86
N MET A 263 15.67 23.50 -18.65
CA MET A 263 16.04 24.42 -17.58
C MET A 263 17.48 24.22 -17.13
N LYS A 264 17.96 22.97 -17.08
CA LYS A 264 19.37 22.67 -16.78
C LYS A 264 20.30 23.20 -17.86
N GLU A 265 19.95 23.07 -19.13
CA GLU A 265 20.69 23.66 -20.26
C GLU A 265 20.75 25.22 -20.17
N MET A 266 19.71 25.82 -19.60
CA MET A 266 19.65 27.27 -19.31
C MET A 266 20.37 27.67 -18.01
N GLY A 267 20.99 26.74 -17.29
CA GLY A 267 21.77 26.98 -16.08
C GLY A 267 20.99 26.89 -14.76
N ALA A 268 19.84 26.22 -14.72
CA ALA A 268 19.16 25.91 -13.46
C ALA A 268 19.86 24.76 -12.72
N PRO A 269 20.28 24.95 -11.46
CA PRO A 269 20.97 23.94 -10.67
C PRO A 269 19.98 22.93 -10.06
N ILE A 270 19.34 22.11 -10.92
CA ILE A 270 18.37 21.10 -10.51
C ILE A 270 19.12 19.81 -10.21
N ASP A 271 19.10 19.34 -8.96
CA ASP A 271 19.73 18.10 -8.50
C ASP A 271 18.83 16.89 -8.68
N GLY A 272 17.51 17.05 -8.48
CA GLY A 272 16.58 15.95 -8.49
C GLY A 272 15.17 16.30 -8.94
N ILE A 273 14.37 15.24 -9.13
CA ILE A 273 12.94 15.31 -9.41
C ILE A 273 12.19 14.63 -8.26
N GLY A 274 11.21 15.37 -7.69
CA GLY A 274 10.21 14.87 -6.77
C GLY A 274 8.98 14.38 -7.54
N MET A 275 8.64 13.11 -7.36
CA MET A 275 7.37 12.53 -7.78
C MET A 275 6.46 12.52 -6.55
N GLN A 276 5.40 13.32 -6.53
CA GLN A 276 4.56 13.44 -5.32
C GLN A 276 4.05 12.08 -4.84
N GLY A 277 3.53 11.26 -5.73
CA GLY A 277 3.09 9.91 -5.34
C GLY A 277 1.66 9.86 -4.80
N HIS A 278 0.81 10.83 -5.15
CA HIS A 278 -0.62 10.79 -4.89
C HIS A 278 -1.29 9.82 -5.87
N TYR A 279 -1.32 8.55 -5.50
CA TYR A 279 -1.79 7.46 -6.36
C TYR A 279 -3.14 6.89 -5.90
N ASN A 280 -3.59 5.84 -6.56
CA ASN A 280 -4.75 5.06 -6.16
C ASN A 280 -4.49 3.55 -6.38
N ILE A 281 -5.43 2.72 -5.92
CA ILE A 281 -5.29 1.26 -5.99
C ILE A 281 -5.26 0.70 -7.43
N TYR A 282 -5.58 1.49 -8.45
CA TYR A 282 -5.60 1.09 -9.86
C TYR A 282 -4.43 1.68 -10.67
N GLY A 283 -3.67 2.58 -10.09
CA GLY A 283 -2.60 3.26 -10.82
C GLY A 283 -1.60 4.01 -9.94
N PRO A 284 -0.41 4.31 -10.48
CA PRO A 284 0.05 3.98 -11.83
C PRO A 284 0.32 2.48 -12.02
N SER A 285 0.41 2.03 -13.29
CA SER A 285 0.99 0.72 -13.59
C SER A 285 2.47 0.70 -13.16
N MET A 286 2.98 -0.47 -12.77
CA MET A 286 4.40 -0.57 -12.38
C MET A 286 5.32 -0.32 -13.57
N GLU A 287 4.87 -0.61 -14.78
CA GLU A 287 5.59 -0.31 -16.02
C GLU A 287 5.77 1.20 -16.21
N ASP A 288 4.68 1.99 -16.11
CA ASP A 288 4.75 3.45 -16.25
C ASP A 288 5.56 4.09 -15.11
N PHE A 289 5.40 3.56 -13.88
CA PHE A 289 6.12 4.04 -12.72
C PHE A 289 7.63 3.83 -12.85
N GLU A 290 8.04 2.62 -13.21
CA GLU A 290 9.45 2.29 -13.42
C GLU A 290 10.03 3.03 -14.63
N ALA A 291 9.27 3.16 -15.72
CA ALA A 291 9.68 3.95 -16.88
C ALA A 291 9.89 5.42 -16.54
N ALA A 292 9.12 5.99 -15.61
CA ALA A 292 9.32 7.36 -15.15
C ALA A 292 10.64 7.51 -14.37
N ILE A 293 10.92 6.60 -13.44
CA ILE A 293 12.18 6.59 -12.69
C ILE A 293 13.37 6.49 -13.64
N LYS A 294 13.35 5.54 -14.57
CA LYS A 294 14.42 5.35 -15.58
C LYS A 294 14.62 6.60 -16.42
N LYS A 295 13.54 7.20 -16.91
CA LYS A 295 13.62 8.40 -17.75
C LYS A 295 14.18 9.60 -16.99
N TYR A 296 13.75 9.84 -15.77
CA TYR A 296 14.24 10.97 -14.98
C TYR A 296 15.71 10.78 -14.56
N SER A 297 16.15 9.55 -14.29
CA SER A 297 17.55 9.26 -13.97
C SER A 297 18.55 9.59 -15.10
N GLU A 298 18.09 9.79 -16.34
CA GLU A 298 18.93 10.26 -17.45
C GLU A 298 19.38 11.71 -17.27
N ILE A 299 18.66 12.53 -16.51
CA ILE A 299 18.88 13.98 -16.43
C ILE A 299 19.10 14.51 -15.01
N VAL A 300 18.79 13.73 -13.96
CA VAL A 300 19.01 14.10 -12.56
C VAL A 300 19.69 12.97 -11.79
N GLY A 301 20.43 13.31 -10.74
CA GLY A 301 21.12 12.33 -9.91
C GLY A 301 20.26 11.69 -8.83
N GLU A 302 19.16 12.34 -8.45
CA GLU A 302 18.29 11.86 -7.36
C GLU A 302 16.80 11.97 -7.74
N ILE A 303 16.04 10.97 -7.29
CA ILE A 303 14.57 10.94 -7.40
C ILE A 303 14.01 10.72 -6.00
N HIS A 304 13.08 11.56 -5.58
CA HIS A 304 12.34 11.40 -4.34
C HIS A 304 10.88 11.08 -4.62
N ILE A 305 10.28 10.17 -3.85
CA ILE A 305 8.83 10.07 -3.74
C ILE A 305 8.46 10.96 -2.56
N THR A 306 7.82 12.08 -2.83
CA THR A 306 7.77 13.19 -1.88
C THR A 306 6.51 13.27 -1.03
N GLU A 307 5.41 12.68 -1.50
CA GLU A 307 4.08 12.89 -0.94
C GLU A 307 3.20 11.64 -1.06
N LEU A 308 3.79 10.45 -0.79
CA LEU A 308 3.14 9.17 -1.05
C LEU A 308 1.88 8.97 -0.21
N ASP A 309 0.77 8.85 -0.88
CA ASP A 309 -0.49 8.32 -0.38
C ASP A 309 -1.21 7.51 -1.46
N LEU A 310 -2.12 6.62 -1.05
CA LEU A 310 -2.75 5.67 -1.95
C LEU A 310 -4.26 5.59 -1.69
N ARG A 311 -5.06 6.26 -2.50
CA ARG A 311 -6.52 6.26 -2.38
C ARG A 311 -7.13 4.91 -2.73
N THR A 312 -8.18 4.54 -2.01
CA THR A 312 -8.95 3.31 -2.25
C THR A 312 -10.20 3.52 -3.12
N ASN A 313 -10.60 4.76 -3.37
CA ASN A 313 -11.73 5.07 -4.23
C ASN A 313 -11.29 5.41 -5.67
N GLU A 314 -12.20 5.21 -6.62
CA GLU A 314 -11.99 5.58 -8.02
C GLU A 314 -12.03 7.11 -8.19
N GLU A 315 -11.26 7.60 -9.16
CA GLU A 315 -11.46 8.95 -9.69
C GLU A 315 -12.76 8.99 -10.48
N MET A 316 -13.78 9.65 -9.96
CA MET A 316 -14.96 9.97 -10.75
C MET A 316 -14.66 11.19 -11.62
N GLY A 317 -14.49 10.99 -12.92
CA GLY A 317 -14.35 12.08 -13.88
C GLY A 317 -13.10 12.96 -13.73
N GLY A 318 -12.00 12.45 -13.20
CA GLY A 318 -10.75 13.19 -13.03
C GLY A 318 -10.75 14.21 -11.90
N GLN A 319 -11.79 14.26 -11.08
CA GLN A 319 -11.85 15.10 -9.89
C GLN A 319 -11.57 14.28 -8.63
N LEU A 320 -10.68 14.78 -7.79
CA LEU A 320 -10.45 14.30 -6.43
C LEU A 320 -11.76 14.35 -5.64
N GLN A 321 -12.34 13.19 -5.33
CA GLN A 321 -13.44 13.13 -4.37
C GLN A 321 -12.87 13.11 -2.96
N PHE A 322 -12.99 14.25 -2.29
CA PHE A 322 -12.76 14.34 -0.85
C PHE A 322 -13.98 13.77 -0.13
N SER A 323 -13.88 12.58 0.44
CA SER A 323 -14.97 12.01 1.25
C SER A 323 -14.86 12.47 2.70
N PHE A 324 -15.31 13.70 2.96
CA PHE A 324 -15.45 14.20 4.31
C PHE A 324 -16.78 13.77 4.91
N GLY A 325 -16.77 13.05 6.02
CA GLY A 325 -17.90 13.03 6.94
C GLY A 325 -18.72 11.75 7.14
N LYS A 326 -18.59 10.65 6.40
CA LYS A 326 -19.24 9.38 6.74
C LYS A 326 -18.19 8.27 6.90
N SER A 327 -18.31 7.49 7.99
CA SER A 327 -17.50 6.30 8.18
C SER A 327 -17.80 5.31 7.05
N TYR A 328 -16.82 5.03 6.22
CA TYR A 328 -16.85 4.00 5.20
C TYR A 328 -15.98 2.84 5.67
N ASP A 329 -16.58 1.67 5.82
CA ASP A 329 -15.79 0.46 6.07
C ASP A 329 -15.28 -0.06 4.72
N VAL A 330 -13.98 0.08 4.52
CA VAL A 330 -13.31 -0.34 3.28
C VAL A 330 -13.38 -1.87 3.17
N PRO A 331 -13.97 -2.44 2.10
CA PRO A 331 -14.05 -3.89 1.91
C PRO A 331 -12.66 -4.57 1.92
N GLU A 332 -12.59 -5.83 2.36
CA GLU A 332 -11.31 -6.56 2.44
C GLU A 332 -10.61 -6.68 1.08
N TYR A 333 -11.33 -6.90 -0.02
CA TYR A 333 -10.71 -6.97 -1.34
C TYR A 333 -10.07 -5.64 -1.75
N ILE A 334 -10.65 -4.50 -1.38
CA ILE A 334 -10.05 -3.16 -1.60
C ILE A 334 -8.79 -2.99 -0.75
N LYS A 335 -8.81 -3.45 0.52
CA LYS A 335 -7.60 -3.45 1.37
C LYS A 335 -6.49 -4.33 0.79
N THR A 336 -6.85 -5.44 0.14
CA THR A 336 -5.89 -6.30 -0.58
C THR A 336 -5.27 -5.57 -1.78
N LEU A 337 -6.08 -4.91 -2.62
CA LEU A 337 -5.59 -4.09 -3.73
C LEU A 337 -4.67 -2.96 -3.24
N HIS A 338 -5.05 -2.30 -2.16
CA HIS A 338 -4.26 -1.23 -1.55
C HIS A 338 -2.89 -1.74 -1.06
N GLN A 339 -2.87 -2.87 -0.37
CA GLN A 339 -1.62 -3.49 0.09
C GLN A 339 -0.73 -3.88 -1.11
N ALA A 340 -1.29 -4.58 -2.10
CA ALA A 340 -0.55 -5.03 -3.28
C ALA A 340 0.05 -3.86 -4.07
N GLN A 341 -0.68 -2.76 -4.22
CA GLN A 341 -0.17 -1.58 -4.93
C GLN A 341 1.02 -0.95 -4.17
N TYR A 342 0.94 -0.83 -2.84
CA TYR A 342 2.06 -0.37 -2.04
C TYR A 342 3.28 -1.31 -2.14
N GLU A 343 3.08 -2.62 -2.02
CA GLU A 343 4.16 -3.62 -2.12
C GLU A 343 4.86 -3.54 -3.49
N ASN A 344 4.09 -3.41 -4.57
CA ASN A 344 4.61 -3.28 -5.92
C ASN A 344 5.39 -1.98 -6.13
N LEU A 345 4.86 -0.84 -5.65
CA LEU A 345 5.60 0.43 -5.68
C LEU A 345 6.93 0.32 -4.95
N PHE A 346 6.93 -0.20 -3.71
CA PHE A 346 8.14 -0.34 -2.92
C PHE A 346 9.14 -1.33 -3.51
N ARG A 347 8.67 -2.38 -4.19
CA ARG A 347 9.56 -3.31 -4.94
C ARG A 347 10.29 -2.58 -6.06
N VAL A 348 9.59 -1.76 -6.85
CA VAL A 348 10.22 -0.92 -7.88
C VAL A 348 11.22 0.05 -7.26
N LEU A 349 10.83 0.75 -6.19
CA LEU A 349 11.71 1.73 -5.51
C LEU A 349 13.01 1.09 -5.01
N ARG A 350 12.94 -0.10 -4.39
CA ARG A 350 14.13 -0.83 -3.91
C ARG A 350 15.06 -1.24 -5.03
N ARG A 351 14.52 -1.63 -6.21
CA ARG A 351 15.35 -1.94 -7.40
C ARG A 351 16.13 -0.73 -7.91
N HIS A 352 15.60 0.46 -7.68
CA HIS A 352 16.19 1.72 -8.15
C HIS A 352 16.84 2.55 -7.02
N LYS A 353 17.27 1.91 -5.94
CA LYS A 353 17.87 2.56 -4.76
C LYS A 353 19.08 3.44 -5.06
N ASP A 354 19.75 3.23 -6.19
CA ASP A 354 20.93 4.02 -6.59
C ASP A 354 20.55 5.45 -7.01
N VAL A 355 19.28 5.68 -7.39
CA VAL A 355 18.76 6.99 -7.79
C VAL A 355 17.57 7.42 -6.94
N VAL A 356 16.82 6.48 -6.35
CA VAL A 356 15.73 6.77 -5.42
C VAL A 356 16.31 6.86 -4.02
N THR A 357 16.44 8.07 -3.49
CA THR A 357 17.13 8.31 -2.21
C THR A 357 16.20 8.71 -1.06
N ASN A 358 14.91 8.96 -1.35
CA ASN A 358 13.90 9.28 -0.34
C ASN A 358 12.51 8.80 -0.75
N VAL A 359 11.73 8.32 0.24
CA VAL A 359 10.29 8.05 0.13
C VAL A 359 9.58 8.66 1.34
N THR A 360 8.72 9.64 1.11
CA THR A 360 7.98 10.36 2.15
C THR A 360 6.49 10.08 2.04
N PHE A 361 5.87 9.58 3.10
CA PHE A 361 4.41 9.46 3.21
C PHE A 361 3.78 10.82 3.49
N TRP A 362 2.67 11.13 2.80
CA TRP A 362 1.97 12.40 2.99
C TRP A 362 0.94 12.31 4.09
N ASN A 363 1.33 12.73 5.28
CA ASN A 363 0.73 12.60 6.60
C ASN A 363 1.08 11.28 7.33
N LEU A 364 0.87 11.30 8.67
CA LEU A 364 1.23 10.21 9.56
C LEU A 364 0.21 9.08 9.55
N SER A 365 -1.06 9.43 9.58
CA SER A 365 -2.18 8.49 9.71
C SER A 365 -3.36 8.90 8.84
N ASP A 366 -4.29 7.98 8.64
CA ASP A 366 -5.52 8.29 7.92
C ASP A 366 -6.29 9.48 8.52
N ALA A 367 -6.19 9.67 9.85
CA ALA A 367 -6.88 10.78 10.53
C ALA A 367 -6.33 12.16 10.13
N ASP A 368 -5.04 12.23 9.80
CA ASP A 368 -4.36 13.46 9.41
C ASP A 368 -4.42 13.71 7.91
N SER A 369 -4.80 12.69 7.12
CA SER A 369 -4.72 12.73 5.67
C SER A 369 -5.55 13.85 5.05
N TRP A 370 -4.91 14.63 4.16
CA TRP A 370 -5.54 15.72 3.41
C TRP A 370 -6.68 15.27 2.49
N ILE A 371 -6.67 14.00 2.05
CA ILE A 371 -7.75 13.42 1.23
C ILE A 371 -8.87 12.78 2.07
N GLY A 372 -8.73 12.79 3.40
CA GLY A 372 -9.72 12.29 4.34
C GLY A 372 -9.55 10.80 4.71
N ALA A 373 -9.86 10.49 5.97
CA ALA A 373 -9.68 9.17 6.57
C ALA A 373 -10.45 8.03 5.85
N ASN A 374 -11.56 8.37 5.20
CA ASN A 374 -12.40 7.39 4.48
C ASN A 374 -11.75 6.85 3.19
N ASN A 375 -10.68 7.47 2.71
CA ASN A 375 -9.90 7.00 1.58
C ASN A 375 -8.87 5.94 1.96
N TYR A 376 -8.71 5.65 3.26
CA TYR A 376 -7.79 4.61 3.77
C TYR A 376 -6.34 4.71 3.23
N PRO A 377 -5.76 5.93 3.09
CA PRO A 377 -4.63 6.13 2.19
C PRO A 377 -3.26 5.68 2.73
N LEU A 378 -3.08 5.57 4.04
CA LEU A 378 -1.78 5.45 4.68
C LEU A 378 -1.58 4.09 5.37
N PRO A 379 -0.35 3.66 5.67
CA PRO A 379 -0.09 2.42 6.41
C PRO A 379 -0.55 2.41 7.86
N ILE A 380 -0.89 3.58 8.42
CA ILE A 380 -1.36 3.76 9.79
C ILE A 380 -2.79 4.26 9.75
N ASP A 381 -3.69 3.60 10.48
CA ASP A 381 -5.12 3.93 10.47
C ASP A 381 -5.44 5.18 11.29
N LYS A 382 -6.70 5.60 11.25
CA LYS A 382 -7.21 6.77 11.97
C LYS A 382 -7.11 6.69 13.51
N ASN A 383 -6.87 5.51 14.06
CA ASN A 383 -6.69 5.23 15.48
C ASN A 383 -5.23 4.96 15.85
N LEU A 384 -4.29 5.36 14.98
CA LEU A 384 -2.85 5.18 15.10
C LEU A 384 -2.40 3.71 15.17
N LYS A 385 -3.20 2.77 14.63
CA LYS A 385 -2.85 1.36 14.53
C LYS A 385 -2.21 1.03 13.18
N TYR A 386 -1.20 0.18 13.22
CA TYR A 386 -0.57 -0.31 12.01
C TYR A 386 -1.50 -1.25 11.24
N LYS A 387 -1.73 -0.98 9.96
CA LYS A 387 -2.51 -1.81 9.04
C LYS A 387 -1.70 -3.00 8.54
N LYS A 388 -2.35 -3.96 7.86
CA LYS A 388 -1.65 -5.09 7.22
C LYS A 388 -0.53 -4.62 6.27
N VAL A 389 -0.78 -3.58 5.48
CA VAL A 389 0.20 -2.97 4.57
C VAL A 389 1.46 -2.48 5.29
N TYR A 390 1.34 -1.97 6.52
CA TYR A 390 2.53 -1.59 7.31
C TYR A 390 3.47 -2.78 7.50
N TYR A 391 2.91 -3.92 7.91
CA TYR A 391 3.72 -5.12 8.15
C TYR A 391 4.25 -5.74 6.86
N ALA A 392 3.48 -5.69 5.77
CA ALA A 392 3.92 -6.14 4.46
C ALA A 392 5.13 -5.35 3.96
N LEU A 393 5.07 -4.02 4.05
CA LEU A 393 6.19 -3.15 3.70
C LEU A 393 7.40 -3.31 4.64
N LYS A 394 7.17 -3.59 5.92
CA LYS A 394 8.25 -3.79 6.88
C LYS A 394 8.96 -5.14 6.71
N ASN A 395 8.24 -6.19 6.38
CA ASN A 395 8.73 -7.57 6.37
C ASN A 395 8.88 -8.13 4.94
N PHE A 396 9.15 -7.28 3.97
CA PHE A 396 9.34 -7.70 2.58
C PHE A 396 10.48 -8.70 2.43
N ASN A 397 10.39 -9.54 1.40
CA ASN A 397 11.47 -10.47 1.04
C ASN A 397 12.33 -9.83 -0.06
N PRO A 398 13.57 -9.39 0.21
CA PRO A 398 14.43 -8.74 -0.78
C PRO A 398 14.82 -9.67 -1.94
N ALA A 399 14.77 -10.99 -1.76
CA ALA A 399 15.07 -11.93 -2.84
C ALA A 399 14.07 -11.86 -4.00
N LEU A 400 12.85 -11.34 -3.73
CA LEU A 400 11.81 -11.17 -4.75
C LEU A 400 11.98 -9.90 -5.59
N ASP A 401 12.80 -8.93 -5.16
CA ASP A 401 12.95 -7.65 -5.86
C ASP A 401 13.54 -7.82 -7.27
N ASN A 402 14.49 -8.75 -7.43
CA ASN A 402 15.16 -9.05 -8.69
C ASN A 402 14.92 -10.50 -9.17
N ALA A 403 13.88 -11.15 -8.68
CA ALA A 403 13.56 -12.52 -9.07
C ALA A 403 13.21 -12.57 -10.57
N VAL A 404 13.92 -13.42 -11.30
CA VAL A 404 13.65 -13.68 -12.72
C VAL A 404 12.73 -14.88 -12.81
N VAL A 405 11.49 -14.64 -13.23
CA VAL A 405 10.49 -15.69 -13.45
C VAL A 405 10.80 -16.36 -14.80
N LYS A 406 11.01 -17.69 -14.79
CA LYS A 406 11.21 -18.46 -16.02
C LYS A 406 9.91 -18.59 -16.77
N GLU A 407 9.95 -18.39 -18.10
CA GLU A 407 8.79 -18.47 -18.99
C GLU A 407 8.49 -19.91 -19.48
N ASP A 408 8.80 -20.92 -18.67
CA ASP A 408 8.54 -22.33 -18.94
C ASP A 408 7.20 -22.82 -18.35
N PHE A 409 6.21 -21.94 -18.32
CA PHE A 409 4.88 -22.24 -17.80
C PHE A 409 4.16 -23.35 -18.56
N ARG A 410 3.51 -24.24 -17.82
CA ARG A 410 2.68 -25.34 -18.33
C ARG A 410 1.32 -25.34 -17.64
N PRO A 411 0.24 -25.79 -18.33
CA PRO A 411 -1.06 -25.95 -17.69
C PRO A 411 -0.97 -26.80 -16.43
N SER A 412 -1.65 -26.39 -15.36
CA SER A 412 -1.79 -27.21 -14.16
C SER A 412 -2.52 -28.53 -14.51
N PRO A 413 -2.11 -29.68 -13.94
CA PRO A 413 -2.80 -30.96 -14.17
C PRO A 413 -4.23 -30.99 -13.62
N LEU A 414 -4.58 -30.02 -12.79
CA LEU A 414 -5.91 -29.85 -12.22
C LEU A 414 -6.81 -28.90 -13.03
N ASN A 415 -6.40 -28.51 -14.23
CA ASN A 415 -7.26 -27.73 -15.12
C ASN A 415 -8.43 -28.59 -15.65
N GLN A 416 -9.54 -27.93 -15.97
CA GLN A 416 -10.62 -28.54 -16.74
C GLN A 416 -10.11 -28.99 -18.13
N PRO A 417 -10.69 -30.02 -18.73
CA PRO A 417 -10.28 -30.48 -20.06
C PRO A 417 -10.23 -29.34 -21.09
N GLY A 418 -9.09 -29.20 -21.77
CA GLY A 418 -8.89 -28.16 -22.79
C GLY A 418 -8.49 -26.78 -22.27
N GLN A 419 -8.51 -26.56 -20.96
CA GLN A 419 -8.11 -25.27 -20.37
C GLN A 419 -6.59 -25.16 -20.22
N GLN A 420 -6.06 -23.99 -20.58
CA GLN A 420 -4.63 -23.71 -20.49
C GLN A 420 -4.23 -23.06 -19.15
N TYR A 421 -5.17 -22.43 -18.45
CA TYR A 421 -4.94 -21.74 -17.18
C TYR A 421 -5.75 -22.35 -16.05
N PRO A 422 -5.23 -22.28 -14.82
CA PRO A 422 -3.94 -21.73 -14.39
C PRO A 422 -2.74 -22.53 -14.92
N MET A 423 -1.59 -21.83 -15.05
CA MET A 423 -0.31 -22.43 -15.42
C MET A 423 0.67 -22.40 -14.25
N VAL A 424 1.63 -23.34 -14.24
CA VAL A 424 2.71 -23.39 -13.26
C VAL A 424 4.05 -23.55 -13.98
N ASN A 425 5.10 -22.87 -13.50
CA ASN A 425 6.45 -23.00 -14.05
C ASN A 425 7.36 -23.92 -13.19
N SER A 426 8.56 -24.22 -13.68
CA SER A 426 9.54 -25.07 -12.99
C SER A 426 10.04 -24.50 -11.64
N GLN A 427 9.82 -23.22 -11.37
CA GLN A 427 10.20 -22.56 -10.12
C GLN A 427 9.05 -22.55 -9.09
N GLY A 428 7.85 -23.03 -9.45
CA GLY A 428 6.65 -23.01 -8.59
C GLY A 428 5.83 -21.71 -8.67
N TYR A 429 6.11 -20.80 -9.61
CA TYR A 429 5.22 -19.67 -9.85
C TYR A 429 3.95 -20.13 -10.55
N ALA A 430 2.81 -19.61 -10.12
CA ALA A 430 1.53 -19.83 -10.76
C ALA A 430 1.10 -18.59 -11.54
N ARG A 431 0.54 -18.81 -12.74
CA ARG A 431 0.02 -17.76 -13.63
C ARG A 431 -1.45 -18.00 -13.92
N PHE A 432 -2.26 -16.98 -13.69
CA PHE A 432 -3.71 -17.01 -13.84
C PHE A 432 -4.15 -16.14 -15.01
N ARG A 433 -5.30 -16.51 -15.63
CA ARG A 433 -5.93 -15.75 -16.70
C ARG A 433 -7.45 -15.85 -16.57
N VAL A 434 -8.11 -14.70 -16.53
CA VAL A 434 -9.57 -14.60 -16.40
C VAL A 434 -10.12 -13.61 -17.43
N VAL A 435 -11.20 -13.96 -18.11
CA VAL A 435 -11.89 -13.05 -19.03
C VAL A 435 -13.05 -12.40 -18.27
N ALA A 436 -12.91 -11.13 -17.94
CA ALA A 436 -13.90 -10.35 -17.21
C ALA A 436 -13.84 -8.88 -17.65
N PRO A 437 -14.36 -8.56 -18.88
CA PRO A 437 -14.17 -7.25 -19.49
C PRO A 437 -14.78 -6.10 -18.67
N ASP A 438 -15.89 -6.35 -17.97
CA ASP A 438 -16.59 -5.33 -17.19
C ASP A 438 -16.08 -5.22 -15.75
N ALA A 439 -15.25 -6.17 -15.29
CA ALA A 439 -14.68 -6.14 -13.95
C ALA A 439 -13.72 -4.96 -13.75
N LYS A 440 -13.68 -4.44 -12.55
CA LYS A 440 -12.76 -3.39 -12.09
C LYS A 440 -11.57 -3.96 -11.32
N SER A 441 -11.75 -5.16 -10.74
CA SER A 441 -10.70 -5.86 -9.99
C SER A 441 -10.87 -7.36 -10.11
N VAL A 442 -9.75 -8.08 -10.23
CA VAL A 442 -9.70 -9.54 -10.13
C VAL A 442 -8.49 -9.92 -9.27
N ILE A 443 -8.75 -10.69 -8.23
CA ILE A 443 -7.76 -11.16 -7.27
C ILE A 443 -7.85 -12.68 -7.20
N VAL A 444 -6.73 -13.37 -7.21
CA VAL A 444 -6.63 -14.80 -6.90
C VAL A 444 -6.25 -14.94 -5.44
N SER A 445 -7.14 -15.46 -4.61
CA SER A 445 -6.88 -15.72 -3.21
C SER A 445 -6.46 -17.17 -3.04
N LEU A 446 -5.27 -17.41 -2.50
CA LEU A 446 -4.68 -18.72 -2.30
C LEU A 446 -4.90 -19.17 -0.85
N GLY A 447 -5.53 -20.34 -0.70
CA GLY A 447 -5.73 -21.01 0.60
C GLY A 447 -6.86 -20.44 1.45
N LEU A 448 -7.11 -21.14 2.56
CA LEU A 448 -8.12 -20.79 3.55
C LEU A 448 -7.63 -19.65 4.43
N GLY A 449 -8.25 -18.49 4.28
CA GLY A 449 -7.96 -17.31 5.10
C GLY A 449 -6.59 -16.68 4.85
N GLY A 450 -5.97 -16.97 3.71
CA GLY A 450 -4.75 -16.31 3.26
C GLY A 450 -4.97 -14.80 3.20
N SER A 451 -4.21 -14.06 3.98
CA SER A 451 -4.12 -12.60 3.83
C SER A 451 -3.23 -12.33 2.64
N GLY A 452 -3.79 -11.79 1.60
CA GLY A 452 -3.08 -11.51 0.38
C GLY A 452 -3.54 -12.42 -0.75
N GLY A 453 -3.52 -11.89 -1.93
CA GLY A 453 -3.86 -12.59 -3.15
C GLY A 453 -3.06 -12.01 -4.30
N THR A 454 -2.92 -12.78 -5.36
CA THR A 454 -2.33 -12.26 -6.59
C THR A 454 -3.34 -11.36 -7.27
N VAL A 455 -3.02 -10.09 -7.38
CA VAL A 455 -3.82 -9.12 -8.13
C VAL A 455 -3.53 -9.30 -9.62
N LEU A 456 -4.57 -9.50 -10.41
CA LEU A 456 -4.46 -9.59 -11.86
C LEU A 456 -4.55 -8.20 -12.50
N HIS A 457 -3.92 -8.06 -13.65
CA HIS A 457 -3.92 -6.83 -14.45
C HIS A 457 -4.71 -7.04 -15.74
N LYS A 458 -5.57 -6.07 -16.05
CA LYS A 458 -6.45 -6.09 -17.22
C LYS A 458 -5.75 -5.56 -18.45
N ASP A 459 -5.80 -6.29 -19.54
CA ASP A 459 -5.37 -5.79 -20.84
C ASP A 459 -6.48 -5.00 -21.57
N LYS A 460 -6.17 -4.46 -22.75
CA LYS A 460 -7.11 -3.71 -23.60
C LYS A 460 -8.33 -4.52 -24.07
N ASP A 461 -8.22 -5.85 -24.09
CA ASP A 461 -9.25 -6.76 -24.57
C ASP A 461 -10.13 -7.30 -23.41
N GLY A 462 -9.93 -6.78 -22.20
CA GLY A 462 -10.69 -7.16 -21.00
C GLY A 462 -10.25 -8.48 -20.38
N VAL A 463 -9.06 -8.95 -20.73
CA VAL A 463 -8.47 -10.17 -20.18
C VAL A 463 -7.57 -9.81 -19.01
N TRP A 464 -7.79 -10.45 -17.89
CA TRP A 464 -7.01 -10.30 -16.67
C TRP A 464 -5.95 -11.38 -16.57
N THR A 465 -4.70 -11.00 -16.37
CA THR A 465 -3.58 -11.92 -16.18
C THR A 465 -2.73 -11.49 -14.98
N GLY A 466 -2.12 -12.47 -14.33
CA GLY A 466 -1.17 -12.21 -13.24
C GLY A 466 -0.41 -13.48 -12.87
N THR A 467 0.81 -13.27 -12.38
CA THR A 467 1.69 -14.32 -11.86
C THR A 467 1.88 -14.08 -10.37
N THR A 468 1.95 -15.14 -9.56
CA THR A 468 2.24 -15.01 -8.13
C THR A 468 3.52 -14.22 -7.89
N GLU A 469 3.57 -13.48 -6.79
CA GLU A 469 4.74 -12.63 -6.49
C GLU A 469 6.01 -13.42 -6.18
N GLY A 470 5.83 -14.66 -5.66
CA GLY A 470 6.88 -15.62 -5.38
C GLY A 470 6.44 -17.03 -5.73
N PRO A 471 7.38 -17.99 -5.67
CA PRO A 471 7.03 -19.39 -5.82
C PRO A 471 6.07 -19.81 -4.70
N MET A 472 5.08 -20.61 -5.05
CA MET A 472 4.19 -21.26 -4.10
C MET A 472 4.85 -22.49 -3.49
N ASP A 473 4.40 -22.88 -2.31
CA ASP A 473 4.80 -24.15 -1.72
C ASP A 473 4.41 -25.31 -2.62
N PRO A 474 5.25 -26.35 -2.75
CA PRO A 474 4.93 -27.54 -3.54
C PRO A 474 3.69 -28.28 -3.01
N GLY A 475 2.90 -28.85 -3.92
CA GLY A 475 1.73 -29.65 -3.61
C GLY A 475 0.40 -29.01 -4.02
N PHE A 476 -0.69 -29.56 -3.48
CA PHE A 476 -2.05 -29.13 -3.78
C PHE A 476 -2.46 -27.90 -2.99
N HIS A 477 -3.05 -26.91 -3.67
CA HIS A 477 -3.60 -25.72 -3.05
C HIS A 477 -5.03 -25.45 -3.50
N TYR A 478 -5.87 -25.07 -2.54
CA TYR A 478 -7.17 -24.46 -2.84
C TYR A 478 -6.99 -22.98 -3.21
N TYR A 479 -7.82 -22.49 -4.13
CA TYR A 479 -7.92 -21.09 -4.43
C TYR A 479 -9.30 -20.70 -4.94
N HIS A 480 -9.58 -19.41 -4.93
CA HIS A 480 -10.78 -18.83 -5.55
C HIS A 480 -10.44 -17.48 -6.18
N LEU A 481 -11.33 -17.01 -7.03
CA LEU A 481 -11.28 -15.67 -7.62
C LEU A 481 -12.17 -14.73 -6.80
N THR A 482 -11.69 -13.51 -6.60
CA THR A 482 -12.50 -12.41 -6.09
C THR A 482 -12.62 -11.37 -7.19
N ILE A 483 -13.81 -11.26 -7.79
CA ILE A 483 -14.11 -10.35 -8.90
C ILE A 483 -15.02 -9.26 -8.35
N ASP A 484 -14.53 -8.02 -8.27
CA ASP A 484 -15.24 -6.86 -7.69
C ASP A 484 -15.87 -7.15 -6.31
N GLY A 485 -15.18 -7.96 -5.51
CA GLY A 485 -15.63 -8.38 -4.18
C GLY A 485 -16.50 -9.63 -4.15
N GLY A 486 -16.99 -10.12 -5.29
CA GLY A 486 -17.69 -11.40 -5.41
C GLY A 486 -16.73 -12.58 -5.45
N VAL A 487 -16.92 -13.59 -4.58
CA VAL A 487 -16.08 -14.78 -4.53
C VAL A 487 -16.66 -15.86 -5.44
N VAL A 488 -15.87 -16.32 -6.40
CA VAL A 488 -16.26 -17.34 -7.39
C VAL A 488 -15.14 -18.36 -7.60
N ASN A 489 -15.47 -19.54 -8.06
CA ASN A 489 -14.47 -20.51 -8.50
C ASN A 489 -13.97 -20.17 -9.91
N ASP A 490 -12.71 -20.57 -10.17
CA ASP A 490 -12.14 -20.44 -11.51
C ASP A 490 -12.77 -21.48 -12.45
N PRO A 491 -13.43 -21.06 -13.53
CA PRO A 491 -14.01 -22.00 -14.48
C PRO A 491 -12.96 -22.82 -15.24
N GLY A 492 -11.70 -22.38 -15.24
CA GLY A 492 -10.58 -23.09 -15.86
C GLY A 492 -10.02 -24.25 -15.04
N ALA A 493 -10.35 -24.34 -13.75
CA ALA A 493 -9.82 -25.35 -12.85
C ALA A 493 -10.89 -26.35 -12.39
N LYS A 494 -10.46 -27.54 -11.99
CA LYS A 494 -11.32 -28.51 -11.29
C LYS A 494 -11.62 -27.99 -9.90
N ASN A 495 -12.83 -28.27 -9.42
CA ASN A 495 -13.27 -27.87 -8.09
C ASN A 495 -13.26 -29.06 -7.14
N TYR A 496 -12.86 -28.79 -5.91
CA TYR A 496 -12.75 -29.76 -4.83
C TYR A 496 -13.51 -29.26 -3.61
N TYR A 497 -14.19 -30.19 -2.90
CA TYR A 497 -14.84 -29.85 -1.66
C TYR A 497 -13.83 -29.89 -0.52
N GLY A 498 -13.51 -28.74 0.03
CA GLY A 498 -12.60 -28.63 1.15
C GLY A 498 -13.04 -27.54 2.11
N SER A 499 -12.86 -27.77 3.42
CA SER A 499 -13.14 -26.77 4.45
C SER A 499 -14.51 -26.10 4.32
N VAL A 500 -15.55 -26.91 4.14
CA VAL A 500 -16.98 -26.56 4.10
C VAL A 500 -17.49 -25.90 2.81
N ARG A 501 -16.68 -25.81 1.77
CA ARG A 501 -17.11 -25.26 0.47
C ARG A 501 -16.38 -25.86 -0.70
N TRP A 502 -16.90 -25.65 -1.90
CA TRP A 502 -16.22 -25.98 -3.15
C TRP A 502 -15.24 -24.87 -3.51
N GLU A 503 -14.00 -25.23 -3.80
CA GLU A 503 -12.94 -24.31 -4.25
C GLU A 503 -12.19 -24.89 -5.45
N SER A 504 -11.59 -24.01 -6.26
CA SER A 504 -10.70 -24.41 -7.34
C SER A 504 -9.41 -24.99 -6.79
N GLY A 505 -8.85 -25.98 -7.47
CA GLY A 505 -7.56 -26.59 -7.12
C GLY A 505 -6.45 -26.25 -8.09
N ILE A 506 -5.25 -26.11 -7.57
CA ILE A 506 -4.01 -26.01 -8.35
C ILE A 506 -2.94 -26.89 -7.71
N GLU A 507 -2.18 -27.59 -8.57
CA GLU A 507 -1.06 -28.44 -8.13
C GLU A 507 0.25 -27.77 -8.50
N ILE A 508 1.10 -27.54 -7.51
CA ILE A 508 2.45 -27.04 -7.70
C ILE A 508 3.42 -28.21 -7.72
N PRO A 509 4.28 -28.36 -8.73
CA PRO A 509 5.20 -29.48 -8.85
C PRO A 509 6.06 -29.71 -7.61
N CYS A 510 6.12 -30.95 -7.15
CA CYS A 510 6.98 -31.36 -6.04
C CYS A 510 7.78 -32.65 -6.38
N ALA A 511 8.85 -32.89 -5.62
CA ALA A 511 9.76 -34.00 -5.90
C ALA A 511 9.13 -35.39 -5.66
N ASP A 512 8.07 -35.45 -4.86
CA ASP A 512 7.36 -36.69 -4.45
C ASP A 512 6.01 -36.88 -5.14
N GLN A 513 5.73 -36.15 -6.23
CA GLN A 513 4.49 -36.30 -7.01
C GLN A 513 4.23 -37.74 -7.50
N ASP A 514 5.28 -38.51 -7.69
CA ASP A 514 5.18 -39.94 -8.00
C ASP A 514 4.35 -40.74 -6.97
N PHE A 515 4.20 -40.25 -5.73
CA PHE A 515 3.34 -40.86 -4.75
C PHE A 515 1.87 -40.85 -5.17
N PHE A 516 1.42 -39.77 -5.81
CA PHE A 516 0.05 -39.60 -6.29
C PHE A 516 -0.16 -40.08 -7.73
N ALA A 517 0.91 -40.47 -8.43
CA ALA A 517 0.82 -40.91 -9.81
C ALA A 517 0.04 -42.24 -9.91
N TYR A 518 -0.79 -42.36 -10.96
CA TYR A 518 -1.46 -43.62 -11.27
C TYR A 518 -0.41 -44.69 -11.54
N LYS A 519 -0.41 -45.74 -10.74
CA LYS A 519 0.54 -46.88 -10.85
C LYS A 519 -0.18 -48.13 -11.30
N ASN A 520 0.53 -49.01 -12.01
CA ASN A 520 -0.02 -50.29 -12.42
C ASN A 520 0.00 -51.31 -11.23
N VAL A 521 -0.87 -51.05 -10.25
CA VAL A 521 -1.08 -51.87 -9.05
C VAL A 521 -2.58 -52.11 -8.89
N PRO A 522 -3.01 -53.13 -8.14
CA PRO A 522 -4.44 -53.30 -7.85
C PRO A 522 -5.02 -52.04 -7.23
N HIS A 523 -6.07 -51.50 -7.82
CA HIS A 523 -6.79 -50.34 -7.34
C HIS A 523 -8.10 -50.73 -6.67
N GLY A 524 -8.49 -49.99 -5.65
CA GLY A 524 -9.83 -50.08 -5.08
C GLY A 524 -10.88 -49.46 -6.02
N GLN A 525 -12.14 -49.70 -5.68
CA GLN A 525 -13.28 -49.06 -6.35
C GLN A 525 -13.85 -47.96 -5.45
N VAL A 526 -14.12 -46.79 -6.01
CA VAL A 526 -14.92 -45.78 -5.33
C VAL A 526 -16.39 -46.11 -5.60
N VAL A 527 -17.14 -46.41 -4.55
CA VAL A 527 -18.56 -46.69 -4.64
C VAL A 527 -19.32 -45.60 -3.92
N GLU A 528 -20.23 -44.96 -4.64
CA GLU A 528 -21.17 -44.00 -4.06
C GLU A 528 -22.29 -44.77 -3.36
N VAL A 529 -22.45 -44.53 -2.06
CA VAL A 529 -23.48 -45.18 -1.26
C VAL A 529 -24.48 -44.16 -0.74
N ASN A 530 -25.70 -44.26 -1.18
CA ASN A 530 -26.83 -43.48 -0.64
C ASN A 530 -27.50 -44.26 0.49
N PHE A 531 -27.59 -43.67 1.66
CA PHE A 531 -28.28 -44.28 2.78
C PHE A 531 -29.22 -43.29 3.46
N PRO A 532 -30.40 -43.73 3.94
CA PRO A 532 -31.30 -42.86 4.66
C PRO A 532 -30.73 -42.51 6.05
N SER A 533 -30.68 -41.24 6.36
CA SER A 533 -30.27 -40.76 7.69
C SER A 533 -31.51 -40.41 8.51
N LYS A 534 -31.60 -40.93 9.74
CA LYS A 534 -32.70 -40.62 10.67
C LYS A 534 -32.72 -39.16 11.13
N ASN A 535 -31.62 -38.44 10.94
CA ASN A 535 -31.44 -37.07 11.38
C ASN A 535 -31.57 -36.05 10.24
N THR A 536 -31.87 -36.47 9.02
CA THR A 536 -32.00 -35.60 7.85
C THR A 536 -33.44 -35.69 7.35
N PRO A 537 -34.12 -34.54 7.12
CA PRO A 537 -35.44 -34.52 6.47
C PRO A 537 -35.40 -35.24 5.12
N ALA A 538 -36.47 -35.96 4.77
CA ALA A 538 -36.53 -36.80 3.57
C ALA A 538 -36.34 -36.06 2.24
N ASP A 539 -36.48 -34.74 2.23
CA ASP A 539 -36.41 -33.84 1.11
C ASP A 539 -35.04 -33.17 0.91
N ASN A 540 -34.06 -33.48 1.78
CA ASN A 540 -32.71 -32.94 1.66
C ASN A 540 -31.64 -34.03 1.80
N PRO A 541 -31.38 -34.84 0.76
CA PRO A 541 -30.35 -35.86 0.80
C PRO A 541 -28.98 -35.22 0.94
N HIS A 542 -28.36 -35.40 2.11
CA HIS A 542 -26.94 -35.07 2.27
C HIS A 542 -26.09 -36.15 1.60
N TRP A 543 -25.28 -35.72 0.66
CA TRP A 543 -24.18 -36.52 0.12
C TRP A 543 -23.08 -36.60 1.17
N VAL A 544 -22.82 -37.79 1.67
CA VAL A 544 -21.56 -38.08 2.38
C VAL A 544 -20.74 -38.90 1.40
N GLY A 545 -20.04 -38.23 0.54
CA GLY A 545 -19.01 -38.82 -0.29
C GLY A 545 -17.67 -38.75 0.43
N GLU A 546 -16.93 -39.83 0.30
CA GLU A 546 -15.49 -39.98 0.49
C GLU A 546 -15.02 -40.55 1.82
N GLY A 547 -14.99 -41.88 1.83
CA GLY A 547 -13.90 -42.61 2.46
C GLY A 547 -12.79 -42.78 1.43
N GLY A 548 -11.69 -42.04 1.51
CA GLY A 548 -10.44 -42.42 0.88
C GLY A 548 -9.85 -43.66 1.55
N PRO A 549 -8.84 -44.32 0.91
CA PRO A 549 -8.27 -45.57 1.39
C PRO A 549 -7.62 -45.48 2.75
#